data_f024eef837644c67319b46583fbdca8f
#
_entry.id   f024eef837644c67319b46583fbdca8f
#
_cell.length_a   1.000
_cell.length_b   1.000
_cell.length_c   1.000
_cell.angle_alpha   90.00
_cell.angle_beta   90.00
_cell.angle_gamma   90.00
#
_symmetry.space_group_name_H-M   'P 1'
#
loop_
_entity.id
_entity.type
_entity.pdbx_description
1 polymer ?
#
loop_
_entity_poly.entity_id
_entity_poly.type
_entity_poly.pdbx_seq_one_letter_code
_entity_poly.pdbx_strand_id
1 'polypeptide(L)'
;MKYINQDELLNMTTRYRTQVVNSLSGFKSANLIGTSNKEGIHNLAIFSSVVHLGASPALVGFITRPNTVVRHTLENIQQTKQFTINQVNDGFWQAAHQTSARYEAGECEFKQTGLTPLVIEGVGAPFVRESRLKYALKLKEIVPIQLNDTLLVIGEITNILCDKE
;
A
#
# COMPACT_ATOMS: atom_id res chain seq x y z
N MET A 1 4.86 -26.64 22.77
CA MET A 1 4.37 -26.25 21.41
C MET A 1 2.86 -26.19 21.45
N LYS A 2 2.24 -25.11 20.90
CA LYS A 2 0.78 -25.02 20.80
C LYS A 2 0.35 -25.43 19.39
N TYR A 3 -0.61 -26.35 19.30
CA TYR A 3 -1.25 -26.76 18.06
C TYR A 3 -2.60 -26.02 17.94
N ILE A 4 -2.91 -25.51 16.76
CA ILE A 4 -4.17 -24.82 16.45
C ILE A 4 -4.69 -25.48 15.17
N ASN A 5 -5.84 -26.17 15.25
CA ASN A 5 -6.50 -26.74 14.08
C ASN A 5 -7.42 -25.73 13.38
N GLN A 6 -8.01 -26.13 12.25
CA GLN A 6 -8.88 -25.25 11.46
C GLN A 6 -10.13 -24.78 12.23
N ASP A 7 -10.75 -25.68 13.00
CA ASP A 7 -11.95 -25.35 13.77
C ASP A 7 -11.64 -24.32 14.85
N GLU A 8 -10.52 -24.49 15.57
CA GLU A 8 -10.06 -23.51 16.55
C GLU A 8 -9.76 -22.16 15.91
N LEU A 9 -9.14 -22.14 14.71
CA LEU A 9 -8.88 -20.92 13.99
C LEU A 9 -10.20 -20.22 13.59
N LEU A 10 -11.17 -20.95 13.09
CA LEU A 10 -12.47 -20.40 12.67
C LEU A 10 -13.30 -19.88 13.86
N ASN A 11 -13.17 -20.51 15.04
CA ASN A 11 -13.84 -20.09 16.26
C ASN A 11 -13.20 -18.87 16.96
N MET A 12 -12.04 -18.42 16.53
CA MET A 12 -11.45 -17.18 17.03
C MET A 12 -12.32 -15.97 16.67
N THR A 13 -12.33 -14.96 17.56
CA THR A 13 -12.94 -13.66 17.19
C THR A 13 -12.27 -13.12 15.92
N THR A 14 -13.04 -12.44 15.07
CA THR A 14 -12.55 -11.92 13.78
C THR A 14 -11.28 -11.10 13.94
N ARG A 15 -11.22 -10.24 14.96
CA ARG A 15 -10.03 -9.40 15.20
C ARG A 15 -8.79 -10.24 15.53
N TYR A 16 -8.91 -11.20 16.42
CA TYR A 16 -7.80 -12.05 16.84
C TYR A 16 -7.34 -12.97 15.71
N ARG A 17 -8.28 -13.62 15.00
CA ARG A 17 -7.98 -14.44 13.82
C ARG A 17 -7.23 -13.64 12.75
N THR A 18 -7.66 -12.41 12.47
CA THR A 18 -6.98 -11.54 11.51
C THR A 18 -5.52 -11.28 11.91
N GLN A 19 -5.26 -11.01 13.19
CA GLN A 19 -3.90 -10.80 13.68
C GLN A 19 -3.05 -12.06 13.56
N VAL A 20 -3.60 -13.21 13.97
CA VAL A 20 -2.91 -14.52 13.86
C VAL A 20 -2.56 -14.80 12.40
N VAL A 21 -3.55 -14.78 11.50
CA VAL A 21 -3.32 -15.10 10.07
C VAL A 21 -2.34 -14.12 9.43
N ASN A 22 -2.46 -12.82 9.73
CA ASN A 22 -1.53 -11.82 9.21
C ASN A 22 -0.08 -12.02 9.68
N SER A 23 0.13 -12.62 10.87
CA SER A 23 1.47 -12.85 11.39
C SER A 23 2.16 -14.10 10.82
N LEU A 24 1.39 -15.05 10.26
CA LEU A 24 1.93 -16.35 9.82
C LEU A 24 2.91 -16.24 8.64
N SER A 25 2.82 -15.19 7.83
CA SER A 25 3.75 -14.96 6.72
C SER A 25 5.10 -14.35 7.15
N GLY A 26 5.34 -14.20 8.46
CA GLY A 26 6.57 -13.66 9.01
C GLY A 26 6.72 -12.14 8.85
N PHE A 27 7.96 -11.67 8.79
CA PHE A 27 8.24 -10.23 8.62
C PHE A 27 7.78 -9.73 7.27
N LYS A 28 7.05 -8.61 7.29
CA LYS A 28 6.59 -7.92 6.09
C LYS A 28 7.14 -6.51 6.06
N SER A 29 7.52 -6.06 4.87
CA SER A 29 7.89 -4.66 4.68
C SER A 29 6.66 -3.77 4.86
N ALA A 30 6.81 -2.69 5.62
CA ALA A 30 5.83 -1.61 5.66
C ALA A 30 6.11 -0.67 4.49
N ASN A 31 5.07 -0.36 3.71
CA ASN A 31 5.18 0.53 2.56
C ASN A 31 4.04 1.54 2.57
N LEU A 32 4.31 2.76 2.17
CA LEU A 32 3.31 3.78 1.90
C LEU A 32 3.04 3.85 0.40
N ILE A 33 1.78 3.69 0.01
CA ILE A 33 1.36 3.84 -1.38
C ILE A 33 0.80 5.25 -1.56
N GLY A 34 1.48 6.04 -2.39
CA GLY A 34 1.08 7.39 -2.78
C GLY A 34 0.27 7.34 -4.07
N THR A 35 -0.84 8.04 -4.10
CA THR A 35 -1.72 8.18 -5.27
C THR A 35 -2.26 9.60 -5.38
N SER A 36 -2.77 9.96 -6.55
CA SER A 36 -3.53 11.18 -6.75
C SER A 36 -4.81 10.88 -7.52
N ASN A 37 -5.85 11.65 -7.26
CA ASN A 37 -7.03 11.63 -8.11
C ASN A 37 -6.83 12.49 -9.37
N LYS A 38 -7.84 12.59 -10.23
CA LYS A 38 -7.77 13.40 -11.46
C LYS A 38 -7.65 14.90 -11.21
N GLU A 39 -8.09 15.37 -10.06
CA GLU A 39 -8.01 16.76 -9.62
C GLU A 39 -6.65 17.10 -8.97
N GLY A 40 -5.73 16.10 -8.87
CA GLY A 40 -4.42 16.27 -8.27
C GLY A 40 -4.41 16.21 -6.74
N ILE A 41 -5.51 15.79 -6.10
CA ILE A 41 -5.57 15.61 -4.65
C ILE A 41 -4.80 14.32 -4.28
N HIS A 42 -3.81 14.48 -3.41
CA HIS A 42 -2.95 13.39 -2.97
C HIS A 42 -3.61 12.55 -1.89
N ASN A 43 -3.32 11.26 -1.93
CA ASN A 43 -3.71 10.28 -0.91
C ASN A 43 -2.51 9.40 -0.56
N LEU A 44 -2.39 8.98 0.69
CA LEU A 44 -1.31 8.15 1.20
C LEU A 44 -1.86 7.08 2.13
N ALA A 45 -1.50 5.82 1.90
CA ALA A 45 -1.98 4.71 2.72
C ALA A 45 -0.90 3.66 2.95
N ILE A 46 -0.86 3.09 4.18
CA ILE A 46 0.10 2.05 4.55
C ILE A 46 -0.37 0.66 4.13
N PHE A 47 0.56 -0.11 3.56
CA PHE A 47 0.37 -1.50 3.13
C PHE A 47 1.53 -2.39 3.59
N SER A 48 1.22 -3.61 3.99
CA SER A 48 2.21 -4.65 4.32
C SER A 48 2.14 -5.86 3.37
N SER A 49 1.41 -5.73 2.28
CA SER A 49 1.16 -6.82 1.31
C SER A 49 1.91 -6.64 -0.02
N VAL A 50 2.90 -5.75 -0.05
CA VAL A 50 3.73 -5.54 -1.25
C VAL A 50 4.59 -6.78 -1.51
N VAL A 51 4.58 -7.27 -2.76
CA VAL A 51 5.27 -8.48 -3.17
C VAL A 51 5.93 -8.29 -4.54
N HIS A 52 7.15 -8.80 -4.68
CA HIS A 52 7.84 -8.91 -5.96
C HIS A 52 7.18 -9.99 -6.82
N LEU A 53 6.90 -9.68 -8.09
CA LEU A 53 6.27 -10.60 -9.05
C LEU A 53 7.21 -11.00 -10.18
N GLY A 54 8.13 -10.14 -10.59
CA GLY A 54 9.05 -10.43 -11.68
C GLY A 54 10.04 -9.29 -11.92
N ALA A 55 11.17 -9.61 -12.55
CA ALA A 55 12.21 -8.65 -12.88
C ALA A 55 12.22 -8.27 -14.37
N SER A 56 11.61 -9.08 -15.24
CA SER A 56 11.52 -8.81 -16.68
C SER A 56 10.17 -9.30 -17.22
N PRO A 57 9.17 -8.43 -17.32
CA PRO A 57 9.14 -7.03 -16.90
C PRO A 57 9.26 -6.84 -15.38
N ALA A 58 9.67 -5.64 -14.95
CA ALA A 58 9.85 -5.31 -13.53
C ALA A 58 8.49 -5.09 -12.85
N LEU A 59 7.92 -6.14 -12.28
CA LEU A 59 6.57 -6.16 -11.71
C LEU A 59 6.58 -6.29 -10.19
N VAL A 60 5.77 -5.45 -9.57
CA VAL A 60 5.45 -5.49 -8.14
C VAL A 60 3.94 -5.46 -7.98
N GLY A 61 3.43 -6.22 -7.02
CA GLY A 61 2.02 -6.22 -6.67
C GLY A 61 1.77 -5.95 -5.20
N PHE A 62 0.52 -5.62 -4.88
CA PHE A 62 0.04 -5.56 -3.51
C PHE A 62 -1.43 -5.96 -3.43
N ILE A 63 -1.84 -6.46 -2.26
CA ILE A 63 -3.23 -6.85 -2.03
C ILE A 63 -4.00 -5.69 -1.40
N THR A 64 -5.14 -5.34 -1.98
CA THR A 64 -6.12 -4.48 -1.34
C THR A 64 -7.23 -5.32 -0.71
N ARG A 65 -7.80 -4.81 0.38
CA ARG A 65 -8.97 -5.43 1.03
C ARG A 65 -10.19 -5.35 0.10
N PRO A 66 -11.25 -6.16 0.37
CA PRO A 66 -12.50 -6.08 -0.38
C PRO A 66 -13.03 -4.65 -0.49
N ASN A 67 -13.60 -4.31 -1.64
CA ASN A 67 -14.12 -2.97 -1.95
C ASN A 67 -15.52 -2.75 -1.33
N THR A 68 -15.69 -3.14 -0.06
CA THR A 68 -16.94 -2.94 0.69
C THR A 68 -17.12 -1.52 1.21
N VAL A 69 -16.06 -0.72 1.15
CA VAL A 69 -16.04 0.71 1.49
C VAL A 69 -15.17 1.45 0.48
N VAL A 70 -15.44 2.72 0.27
CA VAL A 70 -14.64 3.60 -0.60
C VAL A 70 -13.17 3.52 -0.20
N ARG A 71 -12.30 3.28 -1.18
CA ARG A 71 -10.85 3.18 -0.99
C ARG A 71 -10.14 4.07 -2.00
N HIS A 72 -9.86 5.28 -1.57
CA HIS A 72 -9.27 6.32 -2.41
C HIS A 72 -8.01 5.83 -3.15
N THR A 73 -7.15 5.04 -2.50
CA THR A 73 -5.95 4.46 -3.14
C THR A 73 -6.30 3.66 -4.39
N LEU A 74 -7.26 2.74 -4.30
CA LEU A 74 -7.65 1.89 -5.43
C LEU A 74 -8.34 2.70 -6.53
N GLU A 75 -9.27 3.58 -6.15
CA GLU A 75 -9.98 4.45 -7.09
C GLU A 75 -9.02 5.36 -7.85
N ASN A 76 -8.09 5.99 -7.15
CA ASN A 76 -7.07 6.83 -7.75
C ASN A 76 -6.21 6.05 -8.76
N ILE A 77 -5.75 4.84 -8.37
CA ILE A 77 -4.97 3.96 -9.27
C ILE A 77 -5.78 3.58 -10.50
N GLN A 78 -7.06 3.27 -10.34
CA GLN A 78 -7.93 2.93 -11.48
C GLN A 78 -8.14 4.12 -12.43
N GLN A 79 -8.21 5.34 -11.88
CA GLN A 79 -8.42 6.56 -12.65
C GLN A 79 -7.15 7.06 -13.34
N THR A 80 -6.03 7.13 -12.62
CA THR A 80 -4.79 7.76 -13.08
C THR A 80 -3.78 6.77 -13.66
N LYS A 81 -3.97 5.47 -13.38
CA LYS A 81 -3.07 4.39 -13.79
C LYS A 81 -1.64 4.50 -13.26
N GLN A 82 -1.41 5.36 -12.28
CA GLN A 82 -0.09 5.60 -11.68
C GLN A 82 -0.17 5.60 -10.16
N PHE A 83 0.88 5.13 -9.53
CA PHE A 83 1.04 5.15 -8.07
C PHE A 83 2.52 5.05 -7.71
N THR A 84 2.84 5.38 -6.46
CA THR A 84 4.18 5.22 -5.90
C THR A 84 4.16 4.24 -4.75
N ILE A 85 5.28 3.54 -4.55
CA ILE A 85 5.54 2.74 -3.36
C ILE A 85 6.77 3.31 -2.67
N ASN A 86 6.64 3.58 -1.37
CA ASN A 86 7.65 4.24 -0.55
C ASN A 86 7.92 3.36 0.66
N GLN A 87 9.15 2.84 0.80
CA GLN A 87 9.51 2.00 1.94
C GLN A 87 9.53 2.82 3.23
N VAL A 88 8.93 2.27 4.27
CA VAL A 88 8.96 2.86 5.61
C VAL A 88 10.25 2.46 6.31
N ASN A 89 10.94 3.43 6.89
CA ASN A 89 12.10 3.22 7.73
C ASN A 89 11.82 3.59 9.19
N ASP A 90 12.80 3.40 10.06
CA ASP A 90 12.72 3.65 11.50
C ASP A 90 12.50 5.13 11.86
N GLY A 91 12.87 6.06 10.97
CA GLY A 91 12.74 7.50 11.22
C GLY A 91 11.32 8.05 11.18
N PHE A 92 10.35 7.34 10.54
CA PHE A 92 8.98 7.86 10.40
C PHE A 92 7.87 6.79 10.48
N TRP A 93 8.13 5.64 11.09
CA TRP A 93 7.16 4.54 11.16
C TRP A 93 5.86 4.93 11.90
N GLN A 94 5.93 5.81 12.93
CA GLN A 94 4.74 6.28 13.64
C GLN A 94 3.82 7.08 12.71
N ALA A 95 4.38 8.03 11.96
CA ALA A 95 3.65 8.81 10.97
C ALA A 95 3.08 7.90 9.87
N ALA A 96 3.87 6.92 9.40
CA ALA A 96 3.41 5.94 8.43
C ALA A 96 2.24 5.10 8.97
N HIS A 97 2.31 4.65 10.22
CA HIS A 97 1.20 3.90 10.83
C HIS A 97 -0.06 4.76 10.97
N GLN A 98 0.09 6.04 11.26
CA GLN A 98 -1.03 6.98 11.39
C GLN A 98 -1.84 7.12 10.09
N THR A 99 -1.27 6.88 8.90
CA THR A 99 -2.03 6.87 7.63
C THR A 99 -3.10 5.78 7.57
N SER A 100 -3.10 4.81 8.50
CA SER A 100 -4.15 3.79 8.64
C SER A 100 -5.42 4.28 9.35
N ALA A 101 -5.39 5.47 9.95
CA ALA A 101 -6.56 6.09 10.56
C ALA A 101 -7.62 6.42 9.49
N ARG A 102 -8.87 6.55 9.93
CA ARG A 102 -9.94 6.99 9.03
C ARG A 102 -9.92 8.51 8.98
N TYR A 103 -9.70 9.04 7.80
CA TYR A 103 -9.83 10.45 7.49
C TYR A 103 -11.07 10.69 6.62
N GLU A 104 -11.65 11.88 6.69
CA GLU A 104 -12.80 12.26 5.87
C GLU A 104 -12.37 12.45 4.40
N ALA A 105 -13.36 12.37 3.50
CA ALA A 105 -13.12 12.61 2.09
C ALA A 105 -12.58 14.05 1.87
N GLY A 106 -11.41 14.15 1.24
CA GLY A 106 -10.72 15.42 1.02
C GLY A 106 -9.65 15.76 2.06
N GLU A 107 -9.54 15.02 3.15
CA GLU A 107 -8.40 15.12 4.05
C GLU A 107 -7.21 14.36 3.48
N CYS A 108 -6.08 15.05 3.34
CA CYS A 108 -4.84 14.48 2.82
C CYS A 108 -4.01 13.93 3.98
N GLU A 109 -3.73 12.63 3.96
CA GLU A 109 -2.94 11.94 5.00
C GLU A 109 -1.55 12.57 5.17
N PHE A 110 -0.95 13.13 4.13
CA PHE A 110 0.31 13.86 4.24
C PHE A 110 0.24 15.00 5.27
N LYS A 111 -0.85 15.80 5.24
CA LYS A 111 -1.04 16.89 6.20
C LYS A 111 -1.27 16.37 7.61
N GLN A 112 -2.05 15.31 7.76
CA GLN A 112 -2.43 14.76 9.06
C GLN A 112 -1.28 14.06 9.77
N THR A 113 -0.34 13.52 8.99
CA THR A 113 0.80 12.76 9.54
C THR A 113 2.10 13.56 9.59
N GLY A 114 2.13 14.75 8.98
CA GLY A 114 3.34 15.57 8.85
C GLY A 114 4.36 15.05 7.83
N LEU A 115 4.01 14.01 7.06
CA LEU A 115 4.85 13.51 5.96
C LEU A 115 4.84 14.49 4.79
N THR A 116 5.97 14.59 4.09
CA THR A 116 6.17 15.57 3.02
C THR A 116 5.96 14.92 1.64
N PRO A 117 4.99 15.38 0.84
CA PRO A 117 4.88 14.92 -0.54
C PRO A 117 6.06 15.40 -1.37
N LEU A 118 6.64 14.51 -2.18
CA LEU A 118 7.65 14.82 -3.17
C LEU A 118 7.07 14.53 -4.55
N VAL A 119 6.82 15.59 -5.31
CA VAL A 119 6.30 15.50 -6.68
C VAL A 119 7.47 15.57 -7.66
N ILE A 120 7.48 14.67 -8.65
CA ILE A 120 8.50 14.62 -9.71
C ILE A 120 7.78 14.73 -11.06
N GLU A 121 8.31 15.54 -11.92
CA GLU A 121 7.78 15.72 -13.28
C GLU A 121 7.67 14.39 -14.02
N GLY A 122 6.57 14.15 -14.70
CA GLY A 122 6.27 12.90 -15.40
C GLY A 122 5.71 11.77 -14.54
N VAL A 123 5.63 11.95 -13.20
CA VAL A 123 5.01 10.99 -12.28
C VAL A 123 3.73 11.57 -11.70
N GLY A 124 2.59 10.98 -12.03
CA GLY A 124 1.26 11.48 -11.65
C GLY A 124 0.85 11.19 -10.20
N ALA A 125 1.74 10.68 -9.36
CA ALA A 125 1.49 10.34 -7.97
C ALA A 125 2.64 10.83 -7.07
N PRO A 126 2.38 11.26 -5.82
CA PRO A 126 3.40 11.78 -4.93
C PRO A 126 4.25 10.65 -4.34
N PHE A 127 5.54 10.90 -4.18
CA PHE A 127 6.41 10.13 -3.30
C PHE A 127 6.37 10.69 -1.87
N VAL A 128 6.86 9.90 -0.91
CA VAL A 128 7.14 10.34 0.45
C VAL A 128 8.60 10.79 0.53
N ARG A 129 8.86 12.06 0.86
CA ARG A 129 10.23 12.60 0.92
C ARG A 129 11.11 11.83 1.89
N GLU A 130 10.58 11.45 3.03
CA GLU A 130 11.26 10.78 4.15
C GLU A 130 11.68 9.33 3.83
N SER A 131 11.11 8.72 2.82
CA SER A 131 11.48 7.38 2.39
C SER A 131 12.83 7.40 1.66
N ARG A 132 13.74 6.49 2.03
CA ARG A 132 15.07 6.35 1.41
C ARG A 132 15.05 5.58 0.10
N LEU A 133 14.12 4.63 -0.02
CA LEU A 133 13.88 3.87 -1.26
C LEU A 133 12.40 3.97 -1.63
N LYS A 134 12.15 4.48 -2.81
CA LYS A 134 10.81 4.71 -3.34
C LYS A 134 10.80 4.55 -4.85
N TYR A 135 9.69 4.14 -5.40
CA TYR A 135 9.58 3.91 -6.84
C TYR A 135 8.16 4.18 -7.35
N ALA A 136 8.09 4.63 -8.60
CA ALA A 136 6.84 4.85 -9.31
C ALA A 136 6.48 3.63 -10.14
N LEU A 137 5.17 3.40 -10.29
CA LEU A 137 4.63 2.29 -11.07
C LEU A 137 3.49 2.76 -11.95
N LYS A 138 3.38 2.09 -13.10
CA LYS A 138 2.22 2.15 -13.97
C LYS A 138 1.36 0.91 -13.75
N LEU A 139 0.07 1.10 -13.51
CA LEU A 139 -0.88 -0.01 -13.39
C LEU A 139 -0.87 -0.87 -14.64
N LYS A 140 -0.72 -2.18 -14.46
CA LYS A 140 -0.82 -3.18 -15.54
C LYS A 140 -2.09 -3.98 -15.45
N GLU A 141 -2.41 -4.49 -14.26
CA GLU A 141 -3.55 -5.38 -14.08
C GLU A 141 -4.10 -5.28 -12.65
N ILE A 142 -5.39 -5.56 -12.49
CA ILE A 142 -6.04 -5.78 -11.21
C ILE A 142 -6.71 -7.15 -11.27
N VAL A 143 -6.19 -8.10 -10.50
CA VAL A 143 -6.66 -9.48 -10.47
C VAL A 143 -7.57 -9.70 -9.26
N PRO A 144 -8.86 -10.06 -9.45
CA PRO A 144 -9.74 -10.38 -8.34
C PRO A 144 -9.41 -11.75 -7.73
N ILE A 145 -9.32 -11.81 -6.41
CA ILE A 145 -9.21 -13.05 -5.65
C ILE A 145 -10.61 -13.39 -5.13
N GLN A 146 -11.36 -14.18 -5.90
CA GLN A 146 -12.79 -14.46 -5.66
C GLN A 146 -13.07 -15.14 -4.32
N LEU A 147 -12.09 -15.85 -3.74
CA LEU A 147 -12.25 -16.57 -2.48
C LEU A 147 -12.53 -15.65 -1.27
N ASN A 148 -12.11 -14.40 -1.34
CA ASN A 148 -12.23 -13.44 -0.22
C ASN A 148 -12.46 -12.01 -0.68
N ASP A 149 -12.80 -11.80 -1.96
CA ASP A 149 -13.09 -10.51 -2.60
C ASP A 149 -11.96 -9.49 -2.50
N THR A 150 -10.72 -9.93 -2.26
CA THR A 150 -9.56 -9.05 -2.31
C THR A 150 -9.09 -8.85 -3.76
N LEU A 151 -8.29 -7.81 -3.99
CA LEU A 151 -7.73 -7.52 -5.30
C LEU A 151 -6.21 -7.50 -5.23
N LEU A 152 -5.54 -8.19 -6.14
CA LEU A 152 -4.11 -8.03 -6.39
C LEU A 152 -3.93 -6.93 -7.44
N VAL A 153 -3.34 -5.82 -7.05
CA VAL A 153 -2.97 -4.71 -7.94
C VAL A 153 -1.54 -4.93 -8.41
N ILE A 154 -1.34 -5.01 -9.73
CA ILE A 154 -0.03 -5.25 -10.36
C ILE A 154 0.42 -3.98 -11.08
N GLY A 155 1.61 -3.51 -10.76
CA GLY A 155 2.26 -2.37 -11.41
C GLY A 155 3.62 -2.73 -11.97
N GLU A 156 3.97 -2.08 -13.08
CA GLU A 156 5.31 -2.11 -13.65
C GLU A 156 6.10 -0.90 -13.17
N ILE A 157 7.31 -1.12 -12.67
CA ILE A 157 8.20 -0.07 -12.19
C ILE A 157 8.64 0.81 -13.34
N THR A 158 8.46 2.13 -13.20
CA THR A 158 8.86 3.13 -14.20
C THR A 158 10.05 3.98 -13.75
N ASN A 159 10.14 4.27 -12.45
CA ASN A 159 11.17 5.14 -11.88
C ASN A 159 11.56 4.61 -10.50
N ILE A 160 12.83 4.67 -10.16
CA ILE A 160 13.35 4.33 -8.84
C ILE A 160 14.15 5.52 -8.31
N LEU A 161 13.87 5.88 -7.05
CA LEU A 161 14.62 6.89 -6.31
C LEU A 161 15.18 6.23 -5.05
N CYS A 162 16.47 6.36 -4.86
CA CYS A 162 17.17 5.93 -3.65
C CYS A 162 18.15 7.03 -3.21
N ASP A 163 18.47 7.05 -1.91
CA ASP A 163 19.52 7.92 -1.40
C ASP A 163 20.84 7.56 -2.09
N LYS A 164 21.68 8.55 -2.33
CA LYS A 164 23.07 8.29 -2.73
C LYS A 164 23.81 7.79 -1.50
N GLU A 165 24.68 6.80 -1.69
CA GLU A 165 25.64 6.40 -0.67
C GLU A 165 26.57 7.55 -0.29
#